data_e307dac41d2c653347ea9daa34310347
#
_entry.id   e307dac41d2c653347ea9daa34310347
#
_cell.length_a   1.000
_cell.length_b   1.000
_cell.length_c   1.000
_cell.angle_alpha   90.00
_cell.angle_beta   90.00
_cell.angle_gamma   90.00
#
_symmetry.space_group_name_H-M   'P 1'
#
loop_
_entity.id
_entity.type
_entity.pdbx_description
1 polymer ?
#
loop_
_entity_poly.entity_id
_entity_poly.type
_entity_poly.pdbx_seq_one_letter_code
_entity_poly.pdbx_strand_id
1 'polypeptide(L)'
;MAQTKFTGPVVSTNGFTGAITGNVTGNVTGDLTGITIGTVQSLSGAGSVNITTATTKLTTTGSAQALTLANGATGQFKTIIHAVDGGSAVLTPTTKTGFTTITFTNAGDSATLQYMATQGWMIVALNGAVAA
;
A
#
# COMPACT_ATOMS: atom_id res chain seq x y z
N MET A 1 19.71 -7.60 -33.97
CA MET A 1 18.64 -8.63 -33.87
C MET A 1 17.29 -7.98 -34.18
N ALA A 2 16.50 -8.61 -35.05
CA ALA A 2 15.16 -8.11 -35.33
C ALA A 2 14.24 -8.37 -34.11
N GLN A 3 13.50 -7.35 -33.66
CA GLN A 3 12.49 -7.51 -32.61
C GLN A 3 11.19 -7.96 -33.26
N THR A 4 10.59 -9.03 -32.76
CA THR A 4 9.25 -9.45 -33.14
C THR A 4 8.24 -8.61 -32.35
N LYS A 5 7.45 -7.78 -33.05
CA LYS A 5 6.39 -6.97 -32.45
C LYS A 5 5.05 -7.68 -32.62
N PHE A 6 4.40 -8.01 -31.52
CA PHE A 6 3.02 -8.49 -31.53
C PHE A 6 2.07 -7.30 -31.35
N THR A 7 1.09 -7.15 -32.24
CA THR A 7 0.08 -6.07 -32.18
C THR A 7 -1.28 -6.55 -31.71
N GLY A 8 -1.42 -7.82 -31.36
CA GLY A 8 -2.64 -8.44 -30.84
C GLY A 8 -2.38 -9.36 -29.66
N PRO A 9 -3.45 -10.02 -29.15
CA PRO A 9 -3.30 -10.97 -28.03
C PRO A 9 -2.31 -12.08 -28.39
N VAL A 10 -1.39 -12.36 -27.47
CA VAL A 10 -0.48 -13.51 -27.58
C VAL A 10 -1.02 -14.62 -26.69
N VAL A 11 -1.42 -15.75 -27.29
CA VAL A 11 -1.86 -16.95 -26.59
C VAL A 11 -0.71 -17.94 -26.63
N SER A 12 -0.21 -18.36 -25.47
CA SER A 12 0.81 -19.41 -25.34
C SER A 12 0.26 -20.53 -24.46
N THR A 13 0.10 -21.72 -25.03
CA THR A 13 -0.36 -22.92 -24.30
C THR A 13 0.69 -23.48 -23.36
N ASN A 14 1.98 -23.17 -23.59
CA ASN A 14 3.10 -23.68 -22.81
C ASN A 14 3.79 -22.60 -21.95
N GLY A 15 3.14 -21.41 -21.82
CA GLY A 15 3.70 -20.28 -21.11
C GLY A 15 4.84 -19.55 -21.85
N PHE A 16 5.41 -18.57 -21.19
CA PHE A 16 6.59 -17.83 -21.68
C PHE A 16 7.81 -18.21 -20.86
N THR A 17 8.90 -18.58 -21.54
CA THR A 17 10.17 -18.86 -20.88
C THR A 17 11.10 -17.67 -21.11
N GLY A 18 11.53 -17.02 -20.03
CA GLY A 18 12.42 -15.86 -20.07
C GLY A 18 11.90 -14.70 -19.23
N ALA A 19 12.66 -13.60 -19.17
CA ALA A 19 12.28 -12.40 -18.44
C ALA A 19 11.24 -11.58 -19.22
N ILE A 20 10.17 -11.14 -18.54
CA ILE A 20 9.26 -10.12 -19.04
C ILE A 20 9.80 -8.77 -18.56
N THR A 21 10.27 -7.93 -19.50
CA THR A 21 10.77 -6.59 -19.19
C THR A 21 9.68 -5.58 -19.54
N GLY A 22 9.15 -4.87 -18.54
CA GLY A 22 8.08 -3.88 -18.71
C GLY A 22 6.93 -4.08 -17.73
N ASN A 23 5.89 -3.26 -17.86
CA ASN A 23 4.72 -3.34 -17.00
C ASN A 23 3.76 -4.43 -17.48
N VAL A 24 3.33 -5.29 -16.56
CA VAL A 24 2.18 -6.16 -16.78
C VAL A 24 0.93 -5.40 -16.34
N THR A 25 0.05 -5.05 -17.29
CA THR A 25 -1.21 -4.37 -16.99
C THR A 25 -2.32 -5.42 -17.03
N GLY A 26 -2.98 -5.68 -15.91
CA GLY A 26 -4.03 -6.69 -15.77
C GLY A 26 -3.75 -7.66 -14.62
N ASN A 27 -4.59 -8.69 -14.54
CA ASN A 27 -4.45 -9.71 -13.50
C ASN A 27 -3.41 -10.75 -13.90
N VAL A 28 -2.50 -11.07 -12.98
CA VAL A 28 -1.67 -12.25 -13.08
C VAL A 28 -2.37 -13.37 -12.32
N THR A 29 -2.81 -14.42 -13.04
CA THR A 29 -3.44 -15.60 -12.45
C THR A 29 -2.44 -16.74 -12.41
N GLY A 30 -2.18 -17.31 -11.22
CA GLY A 30 -1.20 -18.34 -10.98
C GLY A 30 -0.24 -18.00 -9.86
N ASP A 31 0.72 -18.88 -9.62
CA ASP A 31 1.71 -18.67 -8.56
C ASP A 31 2.81 -17.71 -9.02
N LEU A 32 3.05 -16.65 -8.26
CA LEU A 32 4.25 -15.83 -8.38
C LEU A 32 5.33 -16.42 -7.48
N THR A 33 6.32 -17.06 -8.08
CA THR A 33 7.49 -17.54 -7.36
C THR A 33 8.61 -16.52 -7.44
N GLY A 34 9.07 -16.04 -6.28
CA GLY A 34 10.13 -15.02 -6.19
C GLY A 34 9.79 -13.90 -5.23
N ILE A 35 10.60 -12.83 -5.28
CA ILE A 35 10.40 -11.65 -4.43
C ILE A 35 9.51 -10.66 -5.18
N THR A 36 8.39 -10.28 -4.57
CA THR A 36 7.57 -9.16 -5.04
C THR A 36 8.03 -7.88 -4.35
N ILE A 37 8.56 -6.92 -5.12
CA ILE A 37 8.96 -5.61 -4.60
C ILE A 37 7.80 -4.64 -4.82
N GLY A 38 7.14 -4.25 -3.72
CA GLY A 38 6.08 -3.25 -3.73
C GLY A 38 6.65 -1.82 -3.82
N THR A 39 5.88 -0.93 -4.43
CA THR A 39 6.21 0.50 -4.45
C THR A 39 6.01 1.15 -3.08
N VAL A 40 6.86 2.14 -2.75
CA VAL A 40 6.82 2.84 -1.47
C VAL A 40 6.59 4.33 -1.69
N GLN A 41 5.61 4.90 -1.00
CA GLN A 41 5.45 6.34 -0.84
C GLN A 41 6.37 6.82 0.29
N SER A 42 7.11 7.90 0.08
CA SER A 42 7.72 8.67 1.16
C SER A 42 6.83 9.87 1.49
N LEU A 43 6.28 9.90 2.70
CA LEU A 43 5.42 10.99 3.19
C LEU A 43 6.12 11.67 4.36
N SER A 44 6.30 12.99 4.25
CA SER A 44 6.88 13.82 5.30
C SER A 44 5.84 14.83 5.81
N GLY A 45 5.62 14.84 7.10
CA GLY A 45 4.63 15.70 7.73
C GLY A 45 3.19 15.24 7.56
N ALA A 46 2.25 16.16 7.75
CA ALA A 46 0.83 15.94 7.48
C ALA A 46 0.57 15.77 5.98
N GLY A 47 -0.43 14.97 5.61
CA GLY A 47 -0.79 14.81 4.21
C GLY A 47 -1.57 13.55 3.88
N SER A 48 -1.65 13.26 2.59
CA SER A 48 -2.40 12.12 2.09
C SER A 48 -1.51 10.88 1.94
N VAL A 49 -1.89 9.82 2.61
CA VAL A 49 -1.40 8.48 2.34
C VAL A 49 -2.04 8.02 1.03
N ASN A 50 -1.24 7.79 -0.02
CA ASN A 50 -1.76 7.41 -1.32
C ASN A 50 -2.23 5.94 -1.33
N ILE A 51 -3.10 5.61 -2.27
CA ILE A 51 -3.60 4.26 -2.49
C ILE A 51 -2.88 3.53 -3.64
N THR A 52 -1.93 4.18 -4.31
CA THR A 52 -1.23 3.64 -5.49
C THR A 52 0.02 2.85 -5.13
N THR A 53 0.51 2.98 -3.90
CA THR A 53 1.66 2.22 -3.39
C THR A 53 1.23 1.27 -2.28
N ALA A 54 1.88 0.12 -2.20
CA ALA A 54 1.60 -0.87 -1.15
C ALA A 54 1.99 -0.36 0.25
N THR A 55 3.08 0.40 0.33
CA THR A 55 3.65 0.87 1.60
C THR A 55 3.80 2.39 1.60
N THR A 56 3.60 3.01 2.75
CA THR A 56 3.99 4.40 3.04
C THR A 56 5.05 4.41 4.13
N LYS A 57 6.20 5.00 3.83
CA LYS A 57 7.23 5.39 4.78
C LYS A 57 6.88 6.78 5.31
N LEU A 58 6.48 6.86 6.57
CA LEU A 58 6.11 8.11 7.23
C LEU A 58 7.33 8.69 7.95
N THR A 59 7.57 9.98 7.75
CA THR A 59 8.47 10.81 8.54
C THR A 59 7.64 11.91 9.17
N THR A 60 7.49 11.93 10.50
CA THR A 60 6.83 13.05 11.18
C THR A 60 7.82 14.18 11.41
N THR A 61 7.29 15.43 11.42
CA THR A 61 8.06 16.66 11.62
C THR A 61 7.48 17.53 12.74
N GLY A 62 6.46 17.02 13.43
CA GLY A 62 5.76 17.69 14.54
C GLY A 62 4.67 16.82 15.10
N SER A 63 4.02 17.25 16.16
CA SER A 63 2.99 16.50 16.87
C SER A 63 1.64 16.56 16.16
N ALA A 64 0.83 15.50 16.35
CA ALA A 64 -0.56 15.39 15.89
C ALA A 64 -0.76 15.68 14.40
N GLN A 65 0.17 15.27 13.57
CA GLN A 65 0.09 15.50 12.12
C GLN A 65 -1.05 14.71 11.50
N ALA A 66 -1.98 15.42 10.84
CA ALA A 66 -3.15 14.80 10.23
C ALA A 66 -2.79 14.05 8.95
N LEU A 67 -3.10 12.77 8.92
CA LEU A 67 -2.98 11.91 7.74
C LEU A 67 -4.36 11.49 7.24
N THR A 68 -4.56 11.53 5.94
CA THR A 68 -5.78 11.04 5.28
C THR A 68 -5.49 9.80 4.44
N LEU A 69 -6.47 8.94 4.25
CA LEU A 69 -6.39 7.78 3.36
C LEU A 69 -7.72 7.66 2.62
N ALA A 70 -7.67 7.81 1.29
CA ALA A 70 -8.83 7.64 0.42
C ALA A 70 -9.29 6.17 0.40
N ASN A 71 -10.49 5.93 -0.12
CA ASN A 71 -10.98 4.57 -0.32
C ASN A 71 -10.11 3.82 -1.34
N GLY A 72 -9.87 2.55 -1.07
CA GLY A 72 -9.11 1.65 -1.92
C GLY A 72 -9.98 0.80 -2.83
N ALA A 73 -9.38 -0.17 -3.50
CA ALA A 73 -10.06 -1.26 -4.18
C ALA A 73 -10.27 -2.44 -3.22
N THR A 74 -11.36 -3.19 -3.39
CA THR A 74 -11.63 -4.39 -2.56
C THR A 74 -10.47 -5.37 -2.59
N GLY A 75 -10.02 -5.78 -1.40
CA GLY A 75 -8.87 -6.67 -1.22
C GLY A 75 -7.52 -5.93 -1.18
N GLN A 76 -7.49 -4.63 -1.43
CA GLN A 76 -6.26 -3.86 -1.40
C GLN A 76 -5.66 -3.79 0.01
N PHE A 77 -4.36 -4.08 0.11
CA PHE A 77 -3.59 -3.87 1.33
C PHE A 77 -2.85 -2.53 1.29
N LYS A 78 -2.74 -1.91 2.46
CA LYS A 78 -1.94 -0.71 2.68
C LYS A 78 -1.21 -0.83 4.01
N THR A 79 0.11 -0.70 3.96
CA THR A 79 0.96 -0.66 5.17
C THR A 79 1.53 0.75 5.34
N ILE A 80 1.43 1.30 6.54
CA ILE A 80 2.06 2.55 6.93
C ILE A 80 3.10 2.23 7.99
N ILE A 81 4.33 2.72 7.82
CA ILE A 81 5.44 2.53 8.75
C ILE A 81 5.95 3.91 9.15
N HIS A 82 5.89 4.24 10.44
CA HIS A 82 6.48 5.44 11.01
C HIS A 82 8.00 5.23 11.11
N ALA A 83 8.72 5.68 10.11
CA ALA A 83 10.15 5.39 9.95
C ALA A 83 11.04 6.40 10.67
N VAL A 84 10.61 7.66 10.77
CA VAL A 84 11.36 8.72 11.44
C VAL A 84 10.40 9.51 12.32
N ASP A 85 10.72 9.57 13.59
CA ASP A 85 9.93 10.25 14.61
C ASP A 85 10.41 11.69 14.80
N GLY A 86 9.54 12.64 14.47
CA GLY A 86 9.62 14.05 14.81
C GLY A 86 8.37 14.53 15.54
N GLY A 87 7.58 13.59 16.07
CA GLY A 87 6.31 13.75 16.79
C GLY A 87 5.25 12.77 16.31
N SER A 88 4.02 12.92 16.76
CA SER A 88 2.95 11.97 16.45
C SER A 88 2.22 12.28 15.14
N ALA A 89 1.58 11.27 14.57
CA ALA A 89 0.67 11.42 13.43
C ALA A 89 -0.64 10.64 13.67
N VAL A 90 -1.74 11.15 13.13
CA VAL A 90 -3.08 10.59 13.29
C VAL A 90 -3.68 10.32 11.91
N LEU A 91 -3.83 9.05 11.57
CA LEU A 91 -4.46 8.61 10.32
C LEU A 91 -5.97 8.55 10.48
N THR A 92 -6.68 9.20 9.58
CA THR A 92 -8.14 9.16 9.47
C THR A 92 -8.55 8.71 8.07
N PRO A 93 -8.81 7.41 7.85
CA PRO A 93 -9.30 6.94 6.55
C PRO A 93 -10.71 7.45 6.26
N THR A 94 -11.05 7.62 4.97
CA THR A 94 -12.36 8.12 4.53
C THR A 94 -13.49 7.19 4.96
N THR A 95 -13.42 5.92 4.59
CA THR A 95 -14.37 4.88 5.03
C THR A 95 -13.61 3.80 5.79
N LYS A 96 -14.11 3.43 6.97
CA LYS A 96 -13.45 2.49 7.88
C LYS A 96 -14.47 1.80 8.77
N THR A 97 -14.13 0.64 9.29
CA THR A 97 -14.96 -0.11 10.26
C THR A 97 -14.09 -0.66 11.38
N GLY A 98 -14.60 -0.53 12.62
CA GLY A 98 -13.97 -1.04 13.83
C GLY A 98 -12.97 -0.10 14.49
N PHE A 99 -12.77 1.09 13.94
CA PHE A 99 -11.95 2.15 14.52
C PHE A 99 -12.32 3.51 13.93
N THR A 100 -11.84 4.60 14.52
CA THR A 100 -12.01 5.97 14.00
C THR A 100 -10.72 6.55 13.48
N THR A 101 -9.63 6.37 14.19
CA THR A 101 -8.29 6.87 13.86
C THR A 101 -7.23 5.85 14.23
N ILE A 102 -6.04 6.01 13.67
CA ILE A 102 -4.83 5.29 14.08
C ILE A 102 -3.75 6.31 14.38
N THR A 103 -3.19 6.27 15.59
CA THR A 103 -2.12 7.16 16.04
C THR A 103 -0.79 6.44 15.99
N PHE A 104 0.18 7.06 15.36
CA PHE A 104 1.59 6.67 15.32
C PHE A 104 2.36 7.64 16.22
N THR A 105 3.08 7.14 17.21
CA THR A 105 3.75 7.97 18.23
C THR A 105 5.27 7.86 18.16
N ASN A 106 5.79 6.67 17.85
CA ASN A 106 7.22 6.40 17.85
C ASN A 106 7.70 5.84 16.52
N ALA A 107 8.98 6.02 16.23
CA ALA A 107 9.61 5.29 15.13
C ALA A 107 9.49 3.78 15.34
N GLY A 108 9.11 3.05 14.29
CA GLY A 108 8.79 1.63 14.33
C GLY A 108 7.31 1.31 14.44
N ASP A 109 6.46 2.27 14.84
CA ASP A 109 5.01 2.08 14.80
C ASP A 109 4.55 1.79 13.37
N SER A 110 3.65 0.83 13.23
CA SER A 110 3.10 0.49 11.92
C SER A 110 1.66 0.01 11.99
N ALA A 111 0.96 0.17 10.86
CA ALA A 111 -0.39 -0.31 10.67
C ALA A 111 -0.51 -0.95 9.29
N THR A 112 -1.08 -2.15 9.24
CA THR A 112 -1.50 -2.81 8.00
C THR A 112 -3.02 -2.85 7.95
N LEU A 113 -3.58 -2.31 6.87
CA LEU A 113 -4.99 -2.20 6.62
C LEU A 113 -5.36 -2.97 5.36
N GLN A 114 -6.59 -3.48 5.31
CA GLN A 114 -7.19 -4.04 4.10
C GLN A 114 -8.51 -3.34 3.81
N TYR A 115 -8.73 -2.98 2.53
CA TYR A 115 -9.97 -2.36 2.10
C TYR A 115 -11.01 -3.39 1.66
N MET A 116 -12.23 -3.24 2.17
CA MET A 116 -13.41 -4.00 1.77
C MET A 116 -14.48 -3.04 1.24
N ALA A 117 -15.13 -3.38 0.14
CA ALA A 117 -16.03 -2.48 -0.60
C ALA A 117 -17.14 -1.84 0.26
N THR A 118 -17.70 -2.59 1.20
CA THR A 118 -18.82 -2.13 2.06
C THR A 118 -18.34 -1.56 3.39
N GLN A 119 -17.27 -2.14 3.96
CA GLN A 119 -16.77 -1.82 5.29
C GLN A 119 -15.72 -0.69 5.26
N GLY A 120 -15.11 -0.44 4.11
CA GLY A 120 -13.96 0.44 4.01
C GLY A 120 -12.68 -0.21 4.51
N TRP A 121 -11.79 0.57 5.08
CA TRP A 121 -10.54 0.10 5.65
C TRP A 121 -10.77 -0.62 6.97
N MET A 122 -10.17 -1.79 7.10
CA MET A 122 -10.18 -2.61 8.31
C MET A 122 -8.73 -2.86 8.74
N ILE A 123 -8.50 -2.89 10.05
CA ILE A 123 -7.18 -3.18 10.62
C ILE A 123 -6.88 -4.68 10.50
N VAL A 124 -5.78 -5.02 9.85
CA VAL A 124 -5.24 -6.38 9.81
C VAL A 124 -4.20 -6.58 10.91
N ALA A 125 -3.31 -5.60 11.10
CA ALA A 125 -2.29 -5.66 12.13
C ALA A 125 -1.86 -4.25 12.55
N LEU A 126 -1.51 -4.11 13.83
CA LEU A 126 -0.85 -2.95 14.40
C LEU A 126 0.43 -3.40 15.14
N ASN A 127 1.46 -2.59 15.05
CA ASN A 127 2.65 -2.72 15.88
C ASN A 127 2.99 -1.32 16.43
N GLY A 128 2.89 -1.14 17.74
CA GLY A 128 3.11 0.15 18.41
C GLY A 128 2.03 1.21 18.16
N ALA A 129 1.47 1.28 16.96
CA ALA A 129 0.39 2.20 16.64
C ALA A 129 -0.90 1.85 17.38
N VAL A 130 -1.70 2.87 17.73
CA VAL A 130 -2.91 2.73 18.55
C VAL A 130 -4.14 3.16 17.75
N ALA A 131 -5.14 2.28 17.70
CA ALA A 131 -6.46 2.59 17.13
C ALA A 131 -7.40 3.13 18.21
N ALA A 132 -8.24 4.11 17.84
CA ALA A 132 -9.31 4.68 18.65
C ALA A 132 -10.67 4.59 17.93
#